data_79a6085fc29bc4512e722ff5be516258
#
_entry.id   79a6085fc29bc4512e722ff5be516258
#
_cell.length_a   1.000
_cell.length_b   1.000
_cell.length_c   1.000
_cell.angle_alpha   90.00
_cell.angle_beta   90.00
_cell.angle_gamma   90.00
#
_symmetry.space_group_name_H-M   'P 1'
#
loop_
_entity.id
_entity.type
_entity.pdbx_description
1 polymer ?
#
loop_
_entity_poly.entity_id
_entity_poly.type
_entity_poly.pdbx_seq_one_letter_code
_entity_poly.pdbx_strand_id
1 'polypeptide(L)'
;MPSRVDRLSILLGIALLASAGCGTRYARVPLDEDETVRVVLRAELRDGKAVDRGFHQPATISGVRIAHMLAQIDVRVDASDGEKSERQAAIPTELVYPLGDKLSAALAKADPSQEVVVQALRSERRLGLFTETFVTSFLAFVGPDDLLHLEFSRLDWPVPKGSEDELREPVAGRELMAFRVLASEGVEPTGHQSVAVHWRDERFRNPTSVRIGPGGKVTRRTVLMEEEAPAAEAELGATQLPTDPESLRALADLEEARRAGELTEAEYQRKRRALLEGAAR
;
A
#
# COMPACT_ATOMS: atom_id res chain seq x y z
N MET A 1 21.41 9.87 -63.85
CA MET A 1 20.84 10.96 -62.96
C MET A 1 19.63 10.41 -62.28
N PRO A 2 19.65 10.17 -60.97
CA PRO A 2 18.47 9.71 -60.27
C PRO A 2 17.42 10.82 -60.21
N SER A 3 16.17 10.45 -60.41
CA SER A 3 15.06 11.39 -60.52
C SER A 3 14.80 12.09 -59.18
N ARG A 4 14.33 13.34 -59.20
CA ARG A 4 14.01 14.12 -57.98
C ARG A 4 12.95 13.45 -57.07
N VAL A 5 12.16 12.52 -57.62
CA VAL A 5 11.12 11.76 -56.96
C VAL A 5 11.70 10.77 -55.96
N ASP A 6 12.84 10.12 -56.28
CA ASP A 6 13.47 9.11 -55.44
C ASP A 6 14.06 9.72 -54.14
N ARG A 7 14.58 10.96 -54.25
CA ARG A 7 15.13 11.67 -53.07
C ARG A 7 14.05 12.13 -52.09
N LEU A 8 12.87 12.48 -52.58
CA LEU A 8 11.75 12.90 -51.74
C LEU A 8 11.15 11.72 -50.95
N SER A 9 11.08 10.56 -51.60
CA SER A 9 10.58 9.33 -50.97
C SER A 9 11.50 8.82 -49.87
N ILE A 10 12.82 8.94 -50.04
CA ILE A 10 13.81 8.56 -49.00
C ILE A 10 13.75 9.51 -47.80
N LEU A 11 13.59 10.82 -48.03
CA LEU A 11 13.46 11.79 -46.93
C LEU A 11 12.16 11.63 -46.16
N LEU A 12 11.05 11.27 -46.81
CA LEU A 12 9.78 10.99 -46.15
C LEU A 12 9.84 9.70 -45.33
N GLY A 13 10.55 8.66 -45.81
CA GLY A 13 10.76 7.41 -45.07
C GLY A 13 11.60 7.58 -43.83
N ILE A 14 12.61 8.45 -43.83
CA ILE A 14 13.46 8.74 -42.65
C ILE A 14 12.71 9.58 -41.64
N ALA A 15 11.83 10.49 -42.05
CA ALA A 15 11.01 11.29 -41.16
C ALA A 15 9.96 10.45 -40.37
N LEU A 16 9.47 9.35 -40.98
CA LEU A 16 8.53 8.44 -40.30
C LEU A 16 9.20 7.55 -39.20
N LEU A 17 10.50 7.29 -39.31
CA LEU A 17 11.26 6.50 -38.35
C LEU A 17 11.67 7.31 -37.11
N ALA A 18 11.63 8.64 -37.17
CA ALA A 18 11.99 9.50 -36.01
C ALA A 18 10.85 9.73 -35.02
N SER A 19 9.66 9.21 -35.26
CA SER A 19 8.53 9.27 -34.32
C SER A 19 8.44 8.05 -33.38
N ALA A 20 9.57 7.38 -33.11
CA ALA A 20 9.65 6.44 -31.96
C ALA A 20 9.45 7.25 -30.68
N GLY A 21 8.21 7.36 -30.23
CA GLY A 21 7.78 8.17 -29.12
C GLY A 21 8.64 7.88 -27.90
N CYS A 22 9.19 8.93 -27.28
CA CYS A 22 9.84 8.91 -25.97
C CYS A 22 8.81 8.55 -24.87
N GLY A 23 8.21 7.37 -24.94
CA GLY A 23 7.39 6.84 -23.86
C GLY A 23 8.29 6.20 -22.82
N THR A 24 8.15 6.59 -21.54
CA THR A 24 8.79 5.89 -20.44
C THR A 24 8.39 4.41 -20.49
N ARG A 25 9.36 3.52 -20.51
CA ARG A 25 9.14 2.07 -20.50
C ARG A 25 9.22 1.57 -19.07
N TYR A 26 8.37 0.58 -18.74
CA TYR A 26 8.33 -0.02 -17.41
C TYR A 26 8.46 -1.54 -17.51
N ALA A 27 9.30 -2.13 -16.66
CA ALA A 27 9.21 -3.54 -16.31
C ALA A 27 8.09 -3.72 -15.26
N ARG A 28 7.31 -4.79 -15.37
CA ARG A 28 6.17 -5.07 -14.51
C ARG A 28 6.22 -6.50 -14.00
N VAL A 29 5.97 -6.67 -12.71
CA VAL A 29 5.83 -7.97 -12.07
C VAL A 29 4.47 -7.96 -11.34
N PRO A 30 3.43 -8.58 -11.90
CA PRO A 30 2.16 -8.70 -11.21
C PRO A 30 2.35 -9.56 -9.96
N LEU A 31 1.83 -9.10 -8.83
CA LEU A 31 1.88 -9.83 -7.57
C LEU A 31 0.53 -10.43 -7.20
N ASP A 32 -0.52 -9.69 -7.47
CA ASP A 32 -1.88 -10.07 -7.15
C ASP A 32 -2.86 -9.38 -8.11
N GLU A 33 -3.76 -10.15 -8.68
CA GLU A 33 -4.79 -9.70 -9.61
C GLU A 33 -6.12 -10.37 -9.24
N ASP A 34 -6.71 -9.94 -8.11
CA ASP A 34 -8.08 -10.33 -7.81
C ASP A 34 -9.08 -9.32 -8.42
N GLU A 35 -10.37 -9.64 -8.33
CA GLU A 35 -11.43 -8.79 -8.90
C GLU A 35 -11.53 -7.40 -8.24
N THR A 36 -11.01 -7.26 -7.02
CA THR A 36 -11.13 -6.05 -6.20
C THR A 36 -9.86 -5.24 -6.16
N VAL A 37 -8.68 -5.88 -6.08
CA VAL A 37 -7.41 -5.17 -5.90
C VAL A 37 -6.34 -5.79 -6.77
N ARG A 38 -5.76 -4.98 -7.67
CA ARG A 38 -4.61 -5.33 -8.50
C ARG A 38 -3.36 -4.68 -7.94
N VAL A 39 -2.29 -5.45 -7.77
CA VAL A 39 -1.00 -4.97 -7.29
C VAL A 39 0.12 -5.44 -8.21
N VAL A 40 0.89 -4.48 -8.69
CA VAL A 40 1.99 -4.71 -9.63
C VAL A 40 3.25 -4.01 -9.11
N LEU A 41 4.39 -4.70 -9.09
CA LEU A 41 5.69 -4.05 -8.94
C LEU A 41 6.13 -3.49 -10.29
N ARG A 42 6.52 -2.22 -10.32
CA ARG A 42 6.89 -1.51 -11.53
C ARG A 42 8.23 -0.83 -11.38
N ALA A 43 9.15 -1.08 -12.31
CA ALA A 43 10.42 -0.36 -12.40
C ALA A 43 10.51 0.42 -13.71
N GLU A 44 10.94 1.68 -13.65
CA GLU A 44 11.27 2.45 -14.85
C GLU A 44 12.48 1.83 -15.55
N LEU A 45 12.40 1.72 -16.88
CA LEU A 45 13.50 1.23 -17.71
C LEU A 45 14.14 2.39 -18.49
N ARG A 46 15.46 2.50 -18.36
CA ARG A 46 16.29 3.35 -19.21
C ARG A 46 17.31 2.46 -19.90
N ASP A 47 17.36 2.50 -21.22
CA ASP A 47 18.23 1.65 -22.04
C ASP A 47 18.09 0.15 -21.72
N GLY A 48 16.86 -0.29 -21.40
CA GLY A 48 16.54 -1.67 -21.06
C GLY A 48 16.96 -2.13 -19.66
N LYS A 49 17.48 -1.24 -18.83
CA LYS A 49 17.86 -1.52 -17.44
C LYS A 49 16.93 -0.78 -16.48
N ALA A 50 16.61 -1.42 -15.33
CA ALA A 50 15.88 -0.76 -14.28
C ALA A 50 16.68 0.43 -13.71
N VAL A 51 15.98 1.55 -13.55
CA VAL A 51 16.56 2.76 -12.95
C VAL A 51 16.52 2.60 -11.45
N ASP A 52 17.68 2.63 -10.80
CA ASP A 52 17.73 2.68 -9.35
C ASP A 52 17.14 4.01 -8.85
N ARG A 53 16.06 3.93 -8.07
CA ARG A 53 15.34 5.07 -7.49
C ARG A 53 15.80 5.35 -6.06
N GLY A 54 16.66 4.50 -5.50
CA GLY A 54 17.12 4.59 -4.13
C GLY A 54 16.03 4.38 -3.09
N PHE A 55 14.98 3.64 -3.43
CA PHE A 55 13.92 3.32 -2.49
C PHE A 55 14.43 2.40 -1.39
N HIS A 56 13.98 2.62 -0.16
CA HIS A 56 14.30 1.77 0.99
C HIS A 56 13.40 0.53 1.02
N GLN A 57 13.54 -0.29 -0.02
CA GLN A 57 12.81 -1.54 -0.19
C GLN A 57 13.82 -2.70 -0.38
N PRO A 58 13.51 -3.92 0.06
CA PRO A 58 12.23 -4.36 0.65
C PRO A 58 11.98 -3.77 2.05
N ALA A 59 10.70 -3.46 2.34
CA ALA A 59 10.26 -2.91 3.62
C ALA A 59 9.22 -3.80 4.28
N THR A 60 9.45 -4.20 5.54
CA THR A 60 8.52 -5.01 6.31
C THR A 60 7.63 -4.12 7.17
N ILE A 61 6.40 -3.92 6.72
CA ILE A 61 5.37 -3.13 7.42
C ILE A 61 4.14 -4.03 7.53
N SER A 62 3.56 -4.20 8.70
CA SER A 62 2.38 -5.07 8.86
C SER A 62 1.18 -4.54 8.08
N GLY A 63 0.33 -5.44 7.55
CA GLY A 63 -0.87 -5.07 6.80
C GLY A 63 -1.82 -4.22 7.64
N VAL A 64 -1.98 -4.56 8.93
CA VAL A 64 -2.81 -3.79 9.88
C VAL A 64 -2.28 -2.37 10.06
N ARG A 65 -0.96 -2.18 10.20
CA ARG A 65 -0.34 -0.86 10.31
C ARG A 65 -0.55 -0.03 9.05
N ILE A 66 -0.38 -0.63 7.86
CA ILE A 66 -0.67 0.05 6.60
C ILE A 66 -2.15 0.43 6.52
N ALA A 67 -3.06 -0.47 6.92
CA ALA A 67 -4.48 -0.18 6.99
C ALA A 67 -4.78 1.03 7.88
N HIS A 68 -4.13 1.13 9.05
CA HIS A 68 -4.26 2.28 9.94
C HIS A 68 -3.78 3.59 9.30
N MET A 69 -2.65 3.56 8.59
CA MET A 69 -2.16 4.71 7.84
C MET A 69 -3.14 5.14 6.76
N LEU A 70 -3.58 4.21 5.91
CA LEU A 70 -4.56 4.46 4.86
C LEU A 70 -5.86 5.06 5.40
N ALA A 71 -6.32 4.54 6.55
CA ALA A 71 -7.51 5.04 7.22
C ALA A 71 -7.37 6.50 7.72
N GLN A 72 -6.17 7.03 7.88
CA GLN A 72 -5.94 8.40 8.37
C GLN A 72 -5.70 9.43 7.26
N ILE A 73 -5.60 9.00 6.02
CA ILE A 73 -5.43 9.92 4.90
C ILE A 73 -6.79 10.51 4.52
N ASP A 74 -6.89 11.82 4.63
CA ASP A 74 -8.06 12.57 4.20
C ASP A 74 -7.72 13.43 2.98
N VAL A 75 -8.72 13.66 2.18
CA VAL A 75 -8.65 14.55 1.02
C VAL A 75 -9.73 15.60 1.09
N ARG A 76 -9.48 16.72 0.44
CA ARG A 76 -10.50 17.71 0.12
C ARG A 76 -10.79 17.62 -1.35
N VAL A 77 -12.03 17.34 -1.68
CA VAL A 77 -12.51 17.35 -3.07
C VAL A 77 -12.96 18.76 -3.40
N ASP A 78 -12.46 19.32 -4.49
CA ASP A 78 -12.88 20.63 -4.96
C ASP A 78 -14.27 20.49 -5.58
N ALA A 79 -15.19 21.29 -5.07
CA ALA A 79 -16.56 21.29 -5.56
C ALA A 79 -16.64 21.92 -6.96
N SER A 80 -17.40 21.32 -7.85
CA SER A 80 -17.81 21.94 -9.08
C SER A 80 -19.01 22.87 -8.81
N ASP A 81 -18.96 24.09 -9.38
CA ASP A 81 -20.08 25.03 -9.44
C ASP A 81 -20.74 25.45 -8.10
N GLY A 82 -19.94 25.95 -7.16
CA GLY A 82 -20.47 26.66 -5.98
C GLY A 82 -20.88 25.78 -4.80
N GLU A 83 -20.73 24.49 -4.89
CA GLU A 83 -20.82 23.60 -3.73
C GLU A 83 -19.60 23.79 -2.79
N LYS A 84 -19.77 23.47 -1.52
CA LYS A 84 -18.66 23.55 -0.56
C LYS A 84 -17.72 22.37 -0.75
N SER A 85 -16.41 22.65 -0.85
CA SER A 85 -15.40 21.59 -0.86
C SER A 85 -15.54 20.71 0.38
N GLU A 86 -15.65 19.40 0.19
CA GLU A 86 -15.89 18.44 1.26
C GLU A 86 -14.61 17.71 1.64
N ARG A 87 -14.44 17.45 2.94
CA ARG A 87 -13.39 16.61 3.49
C ARG A 87 -13.89 15.19 3.59
N GLN A 88 -13.20 14.26 2.94
CA GLN A 88 -13.52 12.84 2.97
C GLN A 88 -12.25 11.97 3.14
N ALA A 89 -12.46 10.71 3.45
CA ALA A 89 -11.37 9.74 3.46
C ALA A 89 -10.85 9.49 2.04
N ALA A 90 -9.54 9.41 1.87
CA ALA A 90 -8.94 9.04 0.59
C ALA A 90 -9.26 7.59 0.19
N ILE A 91 -9.34 6.70 1.16
CA ILE A 91 -9.60 5.27 0.95
C ILE A 91 -10.94 4.90 1.59
N PRO A 92 -11.88 4.31 0.84
CA PRO A 92 -13.11 3.75 1.38
C PRO A 92 -12.83 2.72 2.47
N THR A 93 -13.65 2.71 3.53
CA THR A 93 -13.40 1.88 4.73
C THR A 93 -13.29 0.40 4.42
N GLU A 94 -14.09 -0.10 3.48
CA GLU A 94 -14.09 -1.50 3.04
C GLU A 94 -12.79 -1.92 2.33
N LEU A 95 -12.04 -0.96 1.77
CA LEU A 95 -10.78 -1.23 1.07
C LEU A 95 -9.54 -1.12 1.97
N VAL A 96 -9.67 -0.57 3.17
CA VAL A 96 -8.53 -0.25 4.05
C VAL A 96 -7.70 -1.50 4.39
N TYR A 97 -8.34 -2.57 4.85
CA TYR A 97 -7.65 -3.81 5.24
C TYR A 97 -7.18 -4.63 4.03
N PRO A 98 -8.01 -4.88 3.00
CA PRO A 98 -7.54 -5.56 1.80
C PRO A 98 -6.31 -4.88 1.15
N LEU A 99 -6.31 -3.55 1.11
CA LEU A 99 -5.15 -2.78 0.62
C LEU A 99 -3.96 -2.88 1.56
N GLY A 100 -4.18 -2.85 2.87
CA GLY A 100 -3.13 -2.99 3.87
C GLY A 100 -2.35 -4.29 3.69
N ASP A 101 -3.05 -5.41 3.59
CA ASP A 101 -2.44 -6.74 3.45
C ASP A 101 -1.67 -6.87 2.13
N LYS A 102 -2.26 -6.43 1.01
CA LYS A 102 -1.62 -6.53 -0.30
C LYS A 102 -0.41 -5.60 -0.43
N LEU A 103 -0.48 -4.37 0.11
CA LEU A 103 0.65 -3.45 0.16
C LEU A 103 1.79 -3.98 1.04
N SER A 104 1.48 -4.57 2.20
CA SER A 104 2.46 -5.22 3.06
C SER A 104 3.25 -6.29 2.30
N ALA A 105 2.54 -7.19 1.63
CA ALA A 105 3.15 -8.25 0.82
C ALA A 105 3.98 -7.70 -0.35
N ALA A 106 3.53 -6.61 -0.98
CA ALA A 106 4.21 -5.98 -2.10
C ALA A 106 5.49 -5.25 -1.68
N LEU A 107 5.43 -4.42 -0.64
CA LEU A 107 6.59 -3.68 -0.12
C LEU A 107 7.68 -4.61 0.40
N ALA A 108 7.30 -5.78 0.96
CA ALA A 108 8.24 -6.79 1.40
C ALA A 108 8.96 -7.53 0.25
N LYS A 109 8.44 -7.46 -0.99
CA LYS A 109 9.01 -8.11 -2.19
C LYS A 109 9.67 -7.12 -3.14
N ALA A 110 9.31 -5.86 -3.08
CA ALA A 110 9.84 -4.82 -3.97
C ALA A 110 11.34 -4.62 -3.75
N ASP A 111 12.08 -4.33 -4.82
CA ASP A 111 13.49 -3.94 -4.77
C ASP A 111 13.65 -2.38 -4.83
N PRO A 112 14.86 -1.82 -4.60
CA PRO A 112 15.08 -0.37 -4.57
C PRO A 112 14.77 0.38 -5.87
N SER A 113 14.54 -0.30 -6.98
CA SER A 113 14.18 0.29 -8.27
C SER A 113 12.67 0.27 -8.54
N GLN A 114 11.90 -0.44 -7.71
CA GLN A 114 10.50 -0.75 -7.96
C GLN A 114 9.59 0.12 -7.10
N GLU A 115 8.50 0.58 -7.67
CA GLU A 115 7.35 1.15 -6.98
C GLU A 115 6.18 0.17 -7.02
N VAL A 116 5.30 0.23 -6.05
CA VAL A 116 4.08 -0.58 -5.97
C VAL A 116 2.95 0.18 -6.64
N VAL A 117 2.44 -0.34 -7.73
CA VAL A 117 1.23 0.15 -8.42
C VAL A 117 0.02 -0.53 -7.80
N VAL A 118 -0.96 0.26 -7.40
CA VAL A 118 -2.21 -0.23 -6.80
C VAL A 118 -3.41 0.30 -7.58
N GLN A 119 -4.33 -0.59 -7.90
CA GLN A 119 -5.66 -0.29 -8.45
C GLN A 119 -6.70 -1.07 -7.66
N ALA A 120 -7.54 -0.37 -6.90
CA ALA A 120 -8.60 -0.97 -6.10
C ALA A 120 -9.97 -0.61 -6.69
N LEU A 121 -10.80 -1.61 -6.92
CA LEU A 121 -12.14 -1.49 -7.46
C LEU A 121 -13.16 -1.64 -6.33
N ARG A 122 -14.16 -0.79 -6.36
CA ARG A 122 -15.31 -0.82 -5.47
C ARG A 122 -16.59 -0.79 -6.30
N SER A 123 -17.49 -1.69 -6.02
CA SER A 123 -18.79 -1.73 -6.69
C SER A 123 -19.90 -1.31 -5.73
N GLU A 124 -20.76 -0.42 -6.18
CA GLU A 124 -21.91 0.08 -5.43
C GLU A 124 -23.21 -0.18 -6.20
N ARG A 125 -24.23 -0.67 -5.50
CA ARG A 125 -25.58 -0.84 -6.09
C ARG A 125 -26.41 0.41 -5.79
N ARG A 126 -26.72 1.18 -6.83
CA ARG A 126 -27.68 2.26 -6.75
C ARG A 126 -29.09 1.78 -7.01
N LEU A 127 -30.01 2.12 -6.12
CA LEU A 127 -31.43 1.80 -6.19
C LEU A 127 -31.73 0.28 -6.41
N GLY A 128 -30.79 -0.58 -6.05
CA GLY A 128 -30.93 -2.04 -6.21
C GLY A 128 -30.91 -2.55 -7.65
N LEU A 129 -30.83 -1.69 -8.66
CA LEU A 129 -30.97 -2.04 -10.09
C LEU A 129 -29.69 -1.87 -10.88
N PHE A 130 -28.85 -0.90 -10.51
CA PHE A 130 -27.64 -0.58 -11.27
C PHE A 130 -26.40 -0.75 -10.40
N THR A 131 -25.41 -1.46 -10.92
CA THR A 131 -24.08 -1.52 -10.29
C THR A 131 -23.19 -0.50 -10.96
N GLU A 132 -22.61 0.40 -10.16
CA GLU A 132 -21.57 1.33 -10.56
C GLU A 132 -20.24 0.85 -9.97
N THR A 133 -19.19 0.90 -10.78
CA THR A 133 -17.83 0.53 -10.36
C THR A 133 -16.99 1.79 -10.25
N PHE A 134 -16.21 1.88 -9.20
CA PHE A 134 -15.28 2.98 -8.93
C PHE A 134 -13.88 2.45 -8.76
N VAL A 135 -12.88 3.23 -9.16
CA VAL A 135 -11.46 2.89 -8.99
C VAL A 135 -10.76 3.90 -8.10
N THR A 136 -9.98 3.37 -7.16
CA THR A 136 -8.96 4.13 -6.43
C THR A 136 -7.60 3.59 -6.88
N SER A 137 -6.72 4.47 -7.37
CA SER A 137 -5.41 4.09 -7.88
C SER A 137 -4.31 5.01 -7.39
N PHE A 138 -3.18 4.43 -7.01
CA PHE A 138 -2.03 5.15 -6.48
C PHE A 138 -0.74 4.35 -6.64
N LEU A 139 0.39 5.04 -6.44
CA LEU A 139 1.72 4.46 -6.30
C LEU A 139 2.11 4.46 -4.84
N ALA A 140 2.86 3.43 -4.40
CA ALA A 140 3.41 3.35 -3.06
C ALA A 140 4.87 2.90 -3.09
N PHE A 141 5.71 3.51 -2.26
CA PHE A 141 7.11 3.13 -2.06
C PHE A 141 7.62 3.68 -0.73
N VAL A 142 8.66 3.08 -0.17
CA VAL A 142 9.40 3.67 0.95
C VAL A 142 10.55 4.49 0.39
N GLY A 143 10.53 5.80 0.64
CA GLY A 143 11.50 6.74 0.10
C GLY A 143 12.87 6.65 0.79
N PRO A 144 13.90 7.36 0.24
CA PRO A 144 15.21 7.47 0.88
C PRO A 144 15.19 8.18 2.24
N ASP A 145 14.11 8.92 2.52
CA ASP A 145 13.79 9.56 3.79
C ASP A 145 13.18 8.59 4.81
N ASP A 146 13.05 7.31 4.44
CA ASP A 146 12.46 6.25 5.25
C ASP A 146 10.98 6.47 5.59
N LEU A 147 10.27 7.26 4.80
CA LEU A 147 8.83 7.46 4.89
C LEU A 147 8.10 6.62 3.84
N LEU A 148 6.87 6.22 4.16
CA LEU A 148 5.98 5.60 3.17
C LEU A 148 5.32 6.69 2.33
N HIS A 149 5.70 6.76 1.06
CA HIS A 149 5.11 7.66 0.09
C HIS A 149 3.92 7.01 -0.60
N LEU A 150 2.85 7.80 -0.75
CA LEU A 150 1.65 7.43 -1.51
C LEU A 150 1.35 8.56 -2.49
N GLU A 151 1.25 8.23 -3.77
CA GLU A 151 0.96 9.19 -4.85
C GLU A 151 -0.34 8.79 -5.53
N PHE A 152 -1.42 9.50 -5.20
CA PHE A 152 -2.77 9.20 -5.70
C PHE A 152 -2.95 9.71 -7.12
N SER A 153 -3.47 8.86 -8.00
CA SER A 153 -3.88 9.23 -9.35
C SER A 153 -5.40 9.40 -9.45
N ARG A 154 -6.15 8.49 -8.85
CA ARG A 154 -7.62 8.52 -8.82
C ARG A 154 -8.14 8.09 -7.47
N LEU A 155 -9.20 8.74 -7.03
CA LEU A 155 -9.91 8.39 -5.80
C LEU A 155 -11.39 8.25 -6.13
N ASP A 156 -11.92 7.07 -5.88
CA ASP A 156 -13.34 6.74 -6.07
C ASP A 156 -13.88 7.22 -7.44
N TRP A 157 -13.07 7.03 -8.48
CA TRP A 157 -13.36 7.50 -9.83
C TRP A 157 -14.28 6.53 -10.57
N PRO A 158 -15.37 6.99 -11.18
CA PRO A 158 -16.29 6.10 -11.86
C PRO A 158 -15.65 5.42 -13.08
N VAL A 159 -15.84 4.12 -13.18
CA VAL A 159 -15.33 3.28 -14.28
C VAL A 159 -16.49 2.95 -15.21
N PRO A 160 -16.38 3.23 -16.52
CA PRO A 160 -17.39 2.80 -17.48
C PRO A 160 -17.53 1.28 -17.50
N LYS A 161 -18.75 0.78 -17.64
CA LYS A 161 -19.01 -0.66 -17.74
C LYS A 161 -18.22 -1.30 -18.87
N GLY A 162 -17.55 -2.41 -18.56
CA GLY A 162 -16.74 -3.17 -19.51
C GLY A 162 -15.35 -2.58 -19.78
N SER A 163 -14.93 -1.56 -18.99
CA SER A 163 -13.59 -0.97 -19.05
C SER A 163 -12.75 -1.29 -17.81
N GLU A 164 -13.20 -2.21 -16.98
CA GLU A 164 -12.54 -2.61 -15.74
C GLU A 164 -11.16 -3.24 -15.99
N ASP A 165 -10.99 -3.89 -17.15
CA ASP A 165 -9.72 -4.51 -17.55
C ASP A 165 -8.76 -3.54 -18.27
N GLU A 166 -9.27 -2.39 -18.74
CA GLU A 166 -8.52 -1.38 -19.49
C GLU A 166 -8.05 -0.20 -18.62
N LEU A 167 -8.07 -0.37 -17.29
CA LEU A 167 -7.66 0.69 -16.38
C LEU A 167 -6.20 1.06 -16.59
N ARG A 168 -5.96 2.34 -16.86
CA ARG A 168 -4.60 2.86 -16.96
C ARG A 168 -3.91 2.85 -15.61
N GLU A 169 -2.65 2.41 -15.62
CA GLU A 169 -1.82 2.49 -14.42
C GLU A 169 -1.66 3.95 -13.97
N PRO A 170 -1.62 4.19 -12.65
CA PRO A 170 -1.31 5.52 -12.11
C PRO A 170 0.08 5.97 -12.56
N VAL A 171 0.19 7.27 -12.84
CA VAL A 171 1.46 7.91 -13.17
C VAL A 171 1.59 9.15 -12.29
N ALA A 172 2.67 9.20 -11.51
CA ALA A 172 2.97 10.32 -10.63
C ALA A 172 2.94 11.66 -11.36
N GLY A 173 2.24 12.64 -10.77
CA GLY A 173 2.26 14.03 -11.19
C GLY A 173 1.69 14.33 -12.59
N ARG A 174 1.10 13.38 -13.28
CA ARG A 174 0.69 13.54 -14.66
C ARG A 174 -0.71 14.13 -14.86
N GLU A 175 -1.62 13.87 -13.94
CA GLU A 175 -2.99 14.35 -14.00
C GLU A 175 -3.36 15.00 -12.66
N LEU A 176 -3.60 16.30 -12.66
CA LEU A 176 -4.16 16.97 -11.48
C LEU A 176 -5.64 16.67 -11.44
N MET A 177 -6.05 15.90 -10.45
CA MET A 177 -7.45 15.61 -10.16
C MET A 177 -8.02 16.70 -9.25
N ALA A 178 -9.35 16.83 -9.24
CA ALA A 178 -10.06 17.81 -8.44
C ALA A 178 -10.10 17.47 -6.94
N PHE A 179 -8.97 17.00 -6.38
CA PHE A 179 -8.80 16.77 -4.96
C PHE A 179 -7.38 17.10 -4.51
N ARG A 180 -7.22 17.41 -3.25
CA ARG A 180 -5.93 17.57 -2.59
C ARG A 180 -5.86 16.79 -1.29
N VAL A 181 -4.72 16.21 -0.99
CA VAL A 181 -4.48 15.52 0.27
C VAL A 181 -4.34 16.53 1.41
N LEU A 182 -4.86 16.19 2.58
CA LEU A 182 -4.79 17.03 3.77
C LEU A 182 -3.74 16.53 4.73
N ALA A 183 -3.02 17.46 5.35
CA ALA A 183 -2.11 17.15 6.44
C ALA A 183 -2.89 16.60 7.64
N SER A 184 -2.32 15.60 8.29
CA SER A 184 -2.74 15.11 9.59
C SER A 184 -1.53 14.67 10.39
N GLU A 185 -1.70 14.30 11.65
CA GLU A 185 -0.60 13.83 12.46
C GLU A 185 0.03 12.57 11.85
N GLY A 186 1.34 12.61 11.58
CA GLY A 186 2.10 11.53 10.95
C GLY A 186 1.84 11.35 9.45
N VAL A 187 1.07 12.26 8.81
CA VAL A 187 0.79 12.29 7.37
C VAL A 187 1.10 13.68 6.83
N GLU A 188 2.13 13.80 6.02
CA GLU A 188 2.63 15.06 5.47
C GLU A 188 2.37 15.11 3.97
N PRO A 189 1.59 16.10 3.46
CA PRO A 189 1.45 16.29 2.03
C PRO A 189 2.81 16.65 1.39
N THR A 190 3.22 15.88 0.40
CA THR A 190 4.42 16.16 -0.40
C THR A 190 4.08 16.79 -1.74
N GLY A 191 2.79 16.84 -2.08
CA GLY A 191 2.25 17.46 -3.27
C GLY A 191 0.73 17.58 -3.18
N HIS A 192 0.09 17.92 -4.30
CA HIS A 192 -1.38 18.03 -4.36
C HIS A 192 -2.08 16.70 -4.06
N GLN A 193 -1.53 15.63 -4.61
CA GLN A 193 -2.10 14.28 -4.60
C GLN A 193 -1.17 13.27 -3.92
N SER A 194 -0.14 13.74 -3.24
CA SER A 194 0.89 12.87 -2.65
C SER A 194 1.12 13.19 -1.19
N VAL A 195 1.43 12.13 -0.43
CA VAL A 195 1.76 12.19 0.99
C VAL A 195 2.97 11.35 1.30
N ALA A 196 3.70 11.76 2.33
CA ALA A 196 4.66 10.94 3.07
C ALA A 196 4.08 10.61 4.45
N VAL A 197 4.20 9.36 4.87
CA VAL A 197 3.65 8.86 6.13
C VAL A 197 4.78 8.33 6.99
N HIS A 198 4.84 8.78 8.25
CA HIS A 198 5.80 8.33 9.26
C HIS A 198 5.40 6.92 9.77
N TRP A 199 5.57 5.90 8.93
CA TRP A 199 5.04 4.56 9.15
C TRP A 199 5.55 3.87 10.43
N ARG A 200 6.69 4.32 11.01
CA ARG A 200 7.22 3.82 12.29
C ARG A 200 6.57 4.45 13.51
N ASP A 201 5.77 5.51 13.33
CA ASP A 201 5.12 6.20 14.45
C ASP A 201 4.14 5.25 15.18
N GLU A 202 4.22 5.22 16.50
CA GLU A 202 3.41 4.38 17.39
C GLU A 202 1.90 4.64 17.26
N ARG A 203 1.51 5.85 16.81
CA ARG A 203 0.11 6.17 16.54
C ARG A 203 -0.57 5.27 15.52
N PHE A 204 0.21 4.67 14.59
CA PHE A 204 -0.32 3.72 13.61
C PHE A 204 -0.38 2.29 14.13
N ARG A 205 0.14 2.01 15.31
CA ARG A 205 -0.03 0.72 15.98
C ARG A 205 -1.43 0.62 16.63
N ASN A 206 -1.83 1.67 17.38
CA ASN A 206 -3.10 1.74 18.09
C ASN A 206 -3.84 3.04 17.75
N PRO A 207 -4.39 3.17 16.53
CA PRO A 207 -4.98 4.42 16.09
C PRO A 207 -6.32 4.70 16.76
N THR A 208 -6.60 5.97 17.01
CA THR A 208 -7.91 6.39 17.49
C THR A 208 -8.96 6.20 16.38
N SER A 209 -9.96 5.38 16.65
CA SER A 209 -11.01 5.02 15.69
C SER A 209 -12.05 6.13 15.43
N VAL A 210 -11.99 7.23 16.16
CA VAL A 210 -12.98 8.32 16.07
C VAL A 210 -12.31 9.62 15.67
N ARG A 211 -12.69 10.19 14.53
CA ARG A 211 -12.32 11.55 14.14
C ARG A 211 -13.45 12.52 14.45
N ILE A 212 -13.11 13.55 15.17
CA ILE A 212 -14.03 14.65 15.50
C ILE A 212 -13.69 15.83 14.60
N GLY A 213 -14.64 16.23 13.75
CA GLY A 213 -14.52 17.40 12.90
C GLY A 213 -14.82 18.70 13.64
N PRO A 214 -14.68 19.85 12.99
CA PRO A 214 -15.04 21.15 13.55
C PRO A 214 -16.48 21.15 14.07
N GLY A 215 -16.69 21.68 15.28
CA GLY A 215 -18.00 21.68 15.94
C GLY A 215 -18.38 20.39 16.68
N GLY A 216 -17.44 19.50 16.94
CA GLY A 216 -17.69 18.26 17.70
C GLY A 216 -18.44 17.17 16.92
N LYS A 217 -18.66 17.36 15.61
CA LYS A 217 -19.33 16.37 14.77
C LYS A 217 -18.37 15.20 14.45
N VAL A 218 -18.79 13.98 14.75
CA VAL A 218 -18.03 12.77 14.35
C VAL A 218 -18.04 12.67 12.83
N THR A 219 -16.89 12.86 12.20
CA THR A 219 -16.75 12.83 10.74
C THR A 219 -16.39 11.45 10.21
N ARG A 220 -15.87 10.57 11.07
CA ARG A 220 -15.52 9.21 10.72
C ARG A 220 -15.61 8.30 11.93
N ARG A 221 -16.21 7.15 11.74
CA ARG A 221 -16.18 6.03 12.70
C ARG A 221 -15.72 4.78 11.95
N THR A 222 -14.43 4.49 12.01
CA THR A 222 -13.88 3.24 11.48
C THR A 222 -13.50 2.38 12.68
N VAL A 223 -14.05 1.17 12.74
CA VAL A 223 -13.59 0.17 13.71
C VAL A 223 -12.27 -0.36 13.16
N LEU A 224 -11.19 0.03 13.79
CA LEU A 224 -9.85 -0.44 13.44
C LEU A 224 -9.48 -1.58 14.38
N MET A 225 -8.89 -2.63 13.83
CA MET A 225 -8.31 -3.71 14.63
C MET A 225 -7.01 -3.21 15.27
N GLU A 226 -6.74 -3.65 16.49
CA GLU A 226 -5.45 -3.40 17.13
C GLU A 226 -4.37 -4.19 16.39
N GLU A 227 -3.24 -3.56 16.10
CA GLU A 227 -2.08 -4.28 15.58
C GLU A 227 -1.54 -5.14 16.75
N GLU A 228 -1.58 -6.45 16.58
CA GLU A 228 -0.89 -7.33 17.52
C GLU A 228 0.57 -6.87 17.57
N ALA A 229 1.05 -6.55 18.78
CA ALA A 229 2.47 -6.27 18.94
C ALA A 229 3.23 -7.44 18.32
N PRO A 230 4.24 -7.19 17.46
CA PRO A 230 5.04 -8.29 16.97
C PRO A 230 5.44 -9.09 18.19
N ALA A 231 5.00 -10.34 18.23
CA ALA A 231 5.30 -11.20 19.35
C ALA A 231 6.79 -11.03 19.57
N ALA A 232 7.22 -10.79 20.81
CA ALA A 232 8.62 -10.55 21.19
C ALA A 232 9.59 -11.68 20.74
N GLU A 233 9.11 -12.57 19.89
CA GLU A 233 9.82 -13.61 19.16
C GLU A 233 10.88 -13.07 18.18
N ALA A 234 10.78 -11.82 17.76
CA ALA A 234 11.80 -11.24 16.86
C ALA A 234 13.07 -10.79 17.60
N GLU A 235 13.04 -10.62 18.92
CA GLU A 235 14.24 -10.26 19.71
C GLU A 235 14.85 -11.44 20.47
N LEU A 236 14.15 -12.55 20.58
CA LEU A 236 14.80 -13.81 20.92
C LEU A 236 15.48 -14.31 19.64
N GLY A 237 16.67 -13.80 19.40
CA GLY A 237 17.57 -14.34 18.39
C GLY A 237 17.51 -15.85 18.46
N ALA A 238 17.38 -16.52 17.31
CA ALA A 238 17.21 -17.94 17.10
C ALA A 238 17.53 -18.77 18.35
N THR A 239 16.63 -18.75 19.33
CA THR A 239 16.75 -19.59 20.53
C THR A 239 16.53 -20.98 20.00
N GLN A 240 17.64 -21.70 19.80
CA GLN A 240 17.62 -23.08 19.34
C GLN A 240 16.64 -23.82 20.24
N LEU A 241 15.62 -24.41 19.63
CA LEU A 241 14.72 -25.30 20.38
C LEU A 241 15.59 -26.32 21.12
N PRO A 242 15.29 -26.61 22.40
CA PRO A 242 16.02 -27.60 23.12
C PRO A 242 16.03 -28.90 22.32
N THR A 243 17.20 -29.53 22.21
CA THR A 243 17.33 -30.80 21.50
C THR A 243 17.04 -32.00 22.42
N ASP A 244 16.94 -31.76 23.72
CA ASP A 244 16.64 -32.81 24.66
C ASP A 244 15.13 -33.11 24.72
N PRO A 245 14.75 -34.41 24.74
CA PRO A 245 13.34 -34.81 24.68
C PRO A 245 12.49 -34.39 25.91
N GLU A 246 13.13 -34.10 27.03
CA GLU A 246 12.45 -33.74 28.27
C GLU A 246 12.00 -32.27 28.22
N SER A 247 12.87 -31.38 27.78
CA SER A 247 12.55 -29.97 27.56
C SER A 247 11.52 -29.76 26.45
N LEU A 248 11.57 -30.59 25.38
CA LEU A 248 10.54 -30.55 24.32
C LEU A 248 9.16 -30.95 24.84
N ARG A 249 9.07 -31.97 25.74
CA ARG A 249 7.81 -32.36 26.36
C ARG A 249 7.30 -31.28 27.29
N ALA A 250 8.16 -30.70 28.13
CA ALA A 250 7.77 -29.59 29.01
C ALA A 250 7.26 -28.36 28.24
N LEU A 251 7.83 -28.07 27.07
CA LEU A 251 7.30 -27.01 26.18
C LEU A 251 5.92 -27.37 25.60
N ALA A 252 5.72 -28.63 25.21
CA ALA A 252 4.42 -29.09 24.70
C ALA A 252 3.34 -29.01 25.78
N ASP A 253 3.65 -29.47 27.01
CA ASP A 253 2.73 -29.39 28.15
C ASP A 253 2.37 -27.93 28.48
N LEU A 254 3.33 -27.02 28.33
CA LEU A 254 3.13 -25.60 28.57
C LEU A 254 2.22 -24.96 27.53
N GLU A 255 2.34 -25.36 26.28
CA GLU A 255 1.46 -24.94 25.17
C GLU A 255 0.02 -25.49 25.36
N GLU A 256 -0.11 -26.72 25.85
CA GLU A 256 -1.40 -27.32 26.11
C GLU A 256 -2.12 -26.61 27.26
N ALA A 257 -1.41 -26.31 28.37
CA ALA A 257 -1.94 -25.55 29.49
C ALA A 257 -2.38 -24.12 29.09
N ARG A 258 -1.63 -23.47 28.18
CA ARG A 258 -2.03 -22.18 27.61
C ARG A 258 -3.32 -22.29 26.78
N ARG A 259 -3.43 -23.29 25.91
CA ARG A 259 -4.63 -23.54 25.09
C ARG A 259 -5.85 -23.88 25.95
N ALA A 260 -5.63 -24.58 27.06
CA ALA A 260 -6.69 -24.89 28.04
C ALA A 260 -7.12 -23.66 28.86
N GLY A 261 -6.42 -22.54 28.75
CA GLY A 261 -6.70 -21.33 29.51
C GLY A 261 -6.25 -21.42 31.01
N GLU A 262 -5.42 -22.39 31.34
CA GLU A 262 -4.89 -22.62 32.69
C GLU A 262 -3.75 -21.66 33.04
N LEU A 263 -3.14 -21.04 32.03
CA LEU A 263 -2.06 -20.07 32.15
C LEU A 263 -2.43 -18.76 31.48
N THR A 264 -2.11 -17.66 32.14
CA THR A 264 -2.13 -16.34 31.49
C THR A 264 -0.95 -16.23 30.53
N GLU A 265 -1.06 -15.39 29.49
CA GLU A 265 0.02 -15.16 28.51
C GLU A 265 1.33 -14.73 29.20
N ALA A 266 1.25 -13.90 30.23
CA ALA A 266 2.42 -13.45 31.00
C ALA A 266 3.10 -14.60 31.78
N GLU A 267 2.34 -15.56 32.30
CA GLU A 267 2.85 -16.75 32.99
C GLU A 267 3.46 -17.73 31.99
N TYR A 268 2.80 -17.93 30.88
CA TYR A 268 3.31 -18.74 29.77
C TYR A 268 4.68 -18.25 29.30
N GLN A 269 4.82 -16.96 28.98
CA GLN A 269 6.09 -16.38 28.52
C GLN A 269 7.20 -16.48 29.57
N ARG A 270 6.88 -16.32 30.84
CA ARG A 270 7.86 -16.50 31.93
C ARG A 270 8.38 -17.94 32.01
N LYS A 271 7.45 -18.91 32.01
CA LYS A 271 7.79 -20.33 32.12
C LYS A 271 8.55 -20.83 30.88
N ARG A 272 8.13 -20.41 29.69
CA ARG A 272 8.81 -20.70 28.42
C ARG A 272 10.25 -20.21 28.42
N ARG A 273 10.49 -18.96 28.86
CA ARG A 273 11.83 -18.39 28.97
C ARG A 273 12.71 -19.18 29.94
N ALA A 274 12.20 -19.52 31.08
CA ALA A 274 12.95 -20.31 32.08
C ALA A 274 13.35 -21.69 31.54
N LEU A 275 12.47 -22.35 30.78
CA LEU A 275 12.77 -23.65 30.15
C LEU A 275 13.85 -23.51 29.07
N LEU A 276 13.79 -22.48 28.23
CA LEU A 276 14.78 -22.25 27.17
C LEU A 276 16.15 -21.85 27.74
N GLU A 277 16.19 -21.06 28.80
CA GLU A 277 17.43 -20.70 29.50
C GLU A 277 18.04 -21.88 30.28
N GLY A 278 17.19 -22.77 30.80
CA GLY A 278 17.62 -24.00 31.49
C GLY A 278 18.20 -25.04 30.55
N ALA A 279 17.67 -25.15 29.34
CA ALA A 279 18.15 -26.10 28.32
C ALA A 279 19.43 -25.65 27.59
N ALA A 280 19.84 -24.39 27.75
CA ALA A 280 21.08 -23.84 27.17
C ALA A 280 22.31 -24.03 28.07
N ARG A 281 22.18 -24.65 29.24
CA ARG A 281 23.27 -25.00 30.17
C ARG A 281 23.58 -26.47 30.14
#